data_f8abafecd539affbe8f020f123e0b35b
#
_entry.id   f8abafecd539affbe8f020f123e0b35b
#
_cell.length_a   1.000
_cell.length_b   1.000
_cell.length_c   1.000
_cell.angle_alpha   90.00
_cell.angle_beta   90.00
_cell.angle_gamma   90.00
#
_symmetry.space_group_name_H-M   'P 1'
#
loop_
_entity.id
_entity.type
_entity.pdbx_description
1 polymer ?
#
loop_
_entity_poly.entity_id
_entity_poly.type
_entity_poly.pdbx_seq_one_letter_code
_entity_poly.pdbx_strand_id
1 'polypeptide(L)'
;MVTLYDVPTEELIEELTDRLADRLETPEWVEYTKTSHARELPPQQEDFWERRGASLLRKVAIEGPIGVERLSTAYGGTKGGSNRYAVAPPTQVDGSTKIIRELLTQLEDDGLVQTAQGEGRRTTADGDAFLDAVAKDVFDDLDNPELERYA
;
A
#
# COMPACT_ATOMS: atom_id res chain seq x y z
N MET A 1 2.18 24.22 4.24
CA MET A 1 1.84 23.22 3.19
C MET A 1 1.76 21.84 3.83
N VAL A 2 0.67 21.15 3.67
CA VAL A 2 0.47 19.82 4.26
C VAL A 2 0.85 18.75 3.23
N THR A 3 1.63 17.77 3.66
CA THR A 3 2.06 16.65 2.82
C THR A 3 1.65 15.32 3.47
N LEU A 4 1.85 14.23 2.75
CA LEU A 4 1.55 12.89 3.24
C LEU A 4 2.32 12.51 4.53
N TYR A 5 3.40 13.22 4.85
CA TYR A 5 4.20 12.99 6.06
C TYR A 5 3.63 13.66 7.31
N ASP A 6 2.69 14.58 7.15
CA ASP A 6 2.19 15.43 8.23
C ASP A 6 0.94 14.87 8.91
N VAL A 7 0.44 13.74 8.43
CA VAL A 7 -0.80 13.12 8.93
C VAL A 7 -0.53 11.68 9.37
N PRO A 8 -1.35 11.14 10.31
CA PRO A 8 -1.23 9.76 10.71
C PRO A 8 -1.48 8.80 9.54
N THR A 9 -0.72 7.71 9.52
CA THR A 9 -0.75 6.74 8.42
C THR A 9 -2.10 6.06 8.26
N GLU A 10 -2.73 5.70 9.37
CA GLU A 10 -4.01 4.96 9.32
C GLU A 10 -5.11 5.79 8.68
N GLU A 11 -5.28 7.03 9.13
CA GLU A 11 -6.28 7.95 8.60
C GLU A 11 -6.02 8.29 7.14
N LEU A 12 -4.76 8.45 6.77
CA LEU A 12 -4.37 8.68 5.38
C LEU A 12 -4.77 7.50 4.49
N ILE A 13 -4.48 6.28 4.93
CA ILE A 13 -4.82 5.06 4.18
C ILE A 13 -6.33 4.88 4.07
N GLU A 14 -7.09 5.17 5.13
CA GLU A 14 -8.55 5.09 5.09
C GLU A 14 -9.15 6.05 4.06
N GLU A 15 -8.73 7.31 4.08
CA GLU A 15 -9.22 8.30 3.12
C GLU A 15 -8.77 7.98 1.69
N LEU A 16 -7.54 7.51 1.51
CA LEU A 16 -7.05 7.05 0.22
C LEU A 16 -7.85 5.85 -0.29
N THR A 17 -8.23 4.93 0.59
CA THR A 17 -9.04 3.76 0.24
C THR A 17 -10.39 4.20 -0.33
N ASP A 18 -11.05 5.15 0.32
CA ASP A 18 -12.34 5.67 -0.13
C ASP A 18 -12.23 6.36 -1.50
N ARG A 19 -11.17 7.11 -1.72
CA ARG A 19 -10.94 7.80 -2.99
C ARG A 19 -10.50 6.88 -4.12
N LEU A 20 -9.77 5.84 -3.81
CA LEU A 20 -9.34 4.85 -4.80
C LEU A 20 -10.44 3.85 -5.17
N ALA A 21 -11.51 3.78 -4.39
CA ALA A 21 -12.63 2.88 -4.69
C ALA A 21 -13.24 3.13 -6.08
N ASP A 22 -13.27 4.39 -6.53
CA ASP A 22 -13.78 4.77 -7.85
C ASP A 22 -12.74 4.62 -8.97
N ARG A 23 -11.47 4.44 -8.61
CA ARG A 23 -10.35 4.40 -9.57
C ARG A 23 -9.80 3.00 -9.81
N LEU A 24 -9.94 2.11 -8.83
CA LEU A 24 -9.42 0.74 -8.91
C LEU A 24 -10.56 -0.24 -9.14
N GLU A 25 -10.28 -1.26 -9.91
CA GLU A 25 -11.22 -2.34 -10.19
C GLU A 25 -10.72 -3.64 -9.57
N THR A 26 -11.51 -4.23 -8.67
CA THR A 26 -11.17 -5.48 -8.00
C THR A 26 -11.30 -6.65 -8.98
N PRO A 27 -10.21 -7.37 -9.29
CA PRO A 27 -10.29 -8.56 -10.13
C PRO A 27 -11.08 -9.68 -9.46
N GLU A 28 -11.74 -10.51 -10.26
CA GLU A 28 -12.54 -11.63 -9.76
C GLU A 28 -11.70 -12.66 -8.98
N TRP A 29 -10.45 -12.85 -9.38
CA TRP A 29 -9.57 -13.83 -8.75
C TRP A 29 -9.11 -13.45 -7.34
N VAL A 30 -9.25 -12.20 -6.92
CA VAL A 30 -8.85 -11.72 -5.58
C VAL A 30 -9.59 -12.47 -4.48
N GLU A 31 -10.83 -12.82 -4.72
CA GLU A 31 -11.68 -13.54 -3.77
C GLU A 31 -11.09 -14.91 -3.36
N TYR A 32 -10.30 -15.51 -4.24
CA TYR A 32 -9.71 -16.84 -4.05
C TYR A 32 -8.20 -16.83 -3.81
N THR A 33 -7.56 -15.68 -3.82
CA THR A 33 -6.11 -15.56 -3.79
C THR A 33 -5.63 -15.09 -2.42
N LYS A 34 -4.71 -15.87 -1.82
CA LYS A 34 -4.07 -15.48 -0.57
C LYS A 34 -3.04 -14.37 -0.84
N THR A 35 -2.84 -13.50 0.15
CA THR A 35 -1.82 -12.43 0.06
C THR A 35 -0.39 -12.97 0.17
N SER A 36 -0.23 -14.17 0.72
CA SER A 36 1.05 -14.86 0.86
C SER A 36 0.77 -16.35 1.13
N HIS A 37 1.71 -17.21 0.77
CA HIS A 37 1.61 -18.64 1.13
C HIS A 37 1.76 -18.88 2.65
N ALA A 38 2.13 -17.86 3.42
CA ALA A 38 2.10 -17.90 4.88
C ALA A 38 0.69 -17.75 5.47
N ARG A 39 -0.28 -17.32 4.67
CA ARG A 39 -1.67 -17.16 5.09
C ARG A 39 -2.47 -18.41 4.76
N GLU A 40 -3.47 -18.72 5.58
CA GLU A 40 -4.36 -19.88 5.35
C GLU A 40 -5.52 -19.54 4.43
N LEU A 41 -6.04 -18.32 4.54
CA LEU A 41 -7.24 -17.87 3.83
C LEU A 41 -6.98 -16.60 3.02
N PRO A 42 -7.77 -16.38 1.96
CA PRO A 42 -7.81 -15.10 1.28
C PRO A 42 -8.25 -13.97 2.21
N PRO A 43 -7.99 -12.69 1.87
CA PRO A 43 -8.45 -11.57 2.69
C PRO A 43 -9.97 -11.57 2.83
N GLN A 44 -10.46 -11.28 4.04
CA GLN A 44 -11.88 -11.25 4.34
C GLN A 44 -12.47 -9.83 4.30
N GLN A 45 -11.65 -8.82 4.10
CA GLN A 45 -12.07 -7.42 4.01
C GLN A 45 -12.67 -7.15 2.63
N GLU A 46 -13.81 -6.47 2.59
CA GLU A 46 -14.47 -6.10 1.34
C GLU A 46 -13.66 -5.06 0.55
N ASP A 47 -13.00 -4.15 1.26
CA ASP A 47 -12.19 -3.08 0.70
C ASP A 47 -10.69 -3.43 0.58
N PHE A 48 -10.36 -4.71 0.61
CA PHE A 48 -8.96 -5.16 0.58
C PHE A 48 -8.18 -4.60 -0.60
N TRP A 49 -8.76 -4.63 -1.79
CA TRP A 49 -8.07 -4.21 -3.01
C TRP A 49 -7.69 -2.73 -2.98
N GLU A 50 -8.65 -1.90 -2.66
CA GLU A 50 -8.47 -0.45 -2.54
C GLU A 50 -7.51 -0.10 -1.41
N ARG A 51 -7.63 -0.76 -0.28
CA ARG A 51 -6.76 -0.55 0.89
C ARG A 51 -5.32 -0.97 0.59
N ARG A 52 -5.12 -2.08 -0.09
CA ARG A 52 -3.79 -2.50 -0.52
C ARG A 52 -3.22 -1.53 -1.56
N GLY A 53 -4.04 -1.03 -2.47
CA GLY A 53 -3.67 0.00 -3.44
C GLY A 53 -3.24 1.30 -2.76
N ALA A 54 -3.97 1.74 -1.75
CA ALA A 54 -3.62 2.92 -0.96
C ALA A 54 -2.27 2.74 -0.24
N SER A 55 -2.07 1.59 0.38
CA SER A 55 -0.80 1.26 1.03
C SER A 55 0.38 1.23 0.05
N LEU A 56 0.19 0.64 -1.12
CA LEU A 56 1.21 0.60 -2.18
C LEU A 56 1.56 1.98 -2.68
N LEU A 57 0.57 2.80 -2.97
CA LEU A 57 0.80 4.18 -3.44
C LEU A 57 1.60 4.98 -2.41
N ARG A 58 1.24 4.88 -1.14
CA ARG A 58 1.98 5.52 -0.07
C ARG A 58 3.43 5.03 0.02
N LYS A 59 3.66 3.71 -0.04
CA LYS A 59 5.02 3.15 0.01
C LYS A 59 5.88 3.61 -1.17
N VAL A 60 5.32 3.62 -2.37
CA VAL A 60 6.03 4.09 -3.56
C VAL A 60 6.39 5.57 -3.42
N ALA A 61 5.51 6.38 -2.85
CA ALA A 61 5.77 7.81 -2.63
C ALA A 61 6.89 8.04 -1.61
N ILE A 62 6.91 7.28 -0.52
CA ILE A 62 7.87 7.47 0.57
C ILE A 62 9.24 6.91 0.23
N GLU A 63 9.29 5.71 -0.33
CA GLU A 63 10.55 5.00 -0.57
C GLU A 63 11.20 5.36 -1.92
N GLY A 64 10.51 6.15 -2.73
CA GLY A 64 11.00 6.54 -4.07
C GLY A 64 10.94 5.35 -5.03
N PRO A 65 11.84 5.28 -6.03
CA PRO A 65 11.79 4.14 -6.94
C PRO A 65 11.94 2.82 -6.19
N ILE A 66 10.94 1.95 -6.31
CA ILE A 66 10.92 0.66 -5.61
C ILE A 66 10.40 -0.44 -6.55
N GLY A 67 11.08 -1.58 -6.55
CA GLY A 67 10.71 -2.73 -7.37
C GLY A 67 9.66 -3.62 -6.70
N VAL A 68 9.01 -4.45 -7.51
CA VAL A 68 7.99 -5.40 -7.05
C VAL A 68 8.56 -6.37 -6.02
N GLU A 69 9.80 -6.80 -6.18
CA GLU A 69 10.45 -7.75 -5.27
C GLU A 69 10.61 -7.17 -3.86
N ARG A 70 11.04 -5.93 -3.74
CA ARG A 70 11.12 -5.23 -2.44
C ARG A 70 9.75 -5.02 -1.83
N LEU A 71 8.77 -4.69 -2.64
CA LEU A 71 7.39 -4.57 -2.18
C LEU A 71 6.84 -5.92 -1.69
N SER A 72 7.13 -7.01 -2.37
CA SER A 72 6.72 -8.35 -1.92
C SER A 72 7.33 -8.72 -0.57
N THR A 73 8.57 -8.34 -0.34
CA THR A 73 9.22 -8.50 0.97
C THR A 73 8.50 -7.68 2.05
N ALA A 74 8.14 -6.45 1.75
CA ALA A 74 7.44 -5.57 2.69
C ALA A 74 6.05 -6.11 3.09
N TYR A 75 5.36 -6.78 2.17
CA TYR A 75 4.05 -7.39 2.42
C TYR A 75 4.12 -8.86 2.79
N GLY A 76 5.30 -9.38 3.06
CA GLY A 76 5.51 -10.75 3.47
C GLY A 76 5.17 -10.99 4.94
N GLY A 77 5.39 -12.20 5.38
CA GLY A 77 5.20 -12.63 6.76
C GLY A 77 6.17 -13.72 7.13
N THR A 78 5.84 -14.51 8.13
CA THR A 78 6.66 -15.65 8.57
C THR A 78 5.87 -16.95 8.41
N LYS A 79 6.56 -18.01 8.08
CA LYS A 79 5.97 -19.33 7.89
C LYS A 79 6.82 -20.43 8.49
N GLY A 80 6.14 -21.45 9.02
CA GLY A 80 6.77 -22.64 9.58
C GLY A 80 7.49 -22.36 10.88
N GLY A 81 8.21 -23.38 11.35
CA GLY A 81 9.09 -23.27 12.49
C GLY A 81 8.41 -22.97 13.84
N SER A 82 9.22 -22.87 14.87
CA SER A 82 8.79 -22.46 16.20
C SER A 82 10.00 -22.02 17.02
N ASN A 83 9.84 -20.99 17.83
CA ASN A 83 10.84 -20.59 18.82
C ASN A 83 10.66 -21.31 20.15
N ARG A 84 9.53 -22.01 20.34
CA ARG A 84 9.19 -22.73 21.57
C ARG A 84 9.64 -24.18 21.56
N TYR A 85 9.61 -24.85 20.42
CA TYR A 85 9.93 -26.26 20.29
C TYR A 85 11.29 -26.44 19.59
N ALA A 86 11.87 -27.64 19.70
CA ALA A 86 13.17 -27.98 19.10
C ALA A 86 13.05 -28.23 17.57
N VAL A 87 12.57 -27.22 16.86
CA VAL A 87 12.45 -27.20 15.40
C VAL A 87 13.05 -25.90 14.88
N ALA A 88 13.26 -25.81 13.57
CA ALA A 88 13.77 -24.59 12.95
C ALA A 88 12.90 -23.39 13.29
N PRO A 89 13.47 -22.19 13.50
CA PRO A 89 12.67 -20.97 13.74
C PRO A 89 11.85 -20.61 12.50
N PRO A 90 10.76 -19.81 12.68
CA PRO A 90 9.99 -19.33 11.55
C PRO A 90 10.87 -18.56 10.55
N THR A 91 10.63 -18.77 9.26
CA THR A 91 11.34 -18.09 8.19
C THR A 91 10.46 -17.06 7.51
N GLN A 92 11.07 -15.97 7.06
CA GLN A 92 10.35 -14.95 6.31
C GLN A 92 9.99 -15.46 4.91
N VAL A 93 8.80 -15.13 4.46
CA VAL A 93 8.32 -15.43 3.12
C VAL A 93 7.72 -14.16 2.50
N ASP A 94 7.79 -14.06 1.17
CA ASP A 94 7.33 -12.89 0.46
C ASP A 94 5.80 -12.89 0.28
N GLY A 95 5.25 -11.69 0.11
CA GLY A 95 3.86 -11.51 -0.28
C GLY A 95 3.62 -11.83 -1.75
N SER A 96 2.36 -11.82 -2.16
CA SER A 96 1.95 -12.12 -3.53
C SER A 96 2.42 -11.02 -4.49
N THR A 97 3.29 -11.37 -5.42
CA THR A 97 3.75 -10.46 -6.46
C THR A 97 2.67 -10.17 -7.50
N LYS A 98 1.72 -11.10 -7.69
CA LYS A 98 0.61 -10.91 -8.63
C LYS A 98 -0.30 -9.78 -8.19
N ILE A 99 -0.66 -9.73 -6.92
CA ILE A 99 -1.48 -8.66 -6.34
C ILE A 99 -0.76 -7.31 -6.50
N ILE A 100 0.52 -7.26 -6.16
CA ILE A 100 1.33 -6.05 -6.25
C ILE A 100 1.44 -5.56 -7.68
N ARG A 101 1.76 -6.44 -8.62
CA ARG A 101 1.89 -6.07 -10.03
C ARG A 101 0.59 -5.58 -10.63
N GLU A 102 -0.52 -6.26 -10.33
CA GLU A 102 -1.84 -5.84 -10.83
C GLU A 102 -2.25 -4.48 -10.29
N LEU A 103 -2.06 -4.24 -8.99
CA LEU A 103 -2.32 -2.94 -8.39
C LEU A 103 -1.44 -1.84 -8.96
N LEU A 104 -0.15 -2.09 -9.13
CA LEU A 104 0.76 -1.11 -9.72
C LEU A 104 0.37 -0.79 -11.17
N THR A 105 -0.06 -1.79 -11.93
CA THR A 105 -0.55 -1.59 -13.30
C THR A 105 -1.80 -0.71 -13.32
N GLN A 106 -2.74 -0.94 -12.43
CA GLN A 106 -3.95 -0.11 -12.33
C GLN A 106 -3.62 1.33 -11.91
N LEU A 107 -2.72 1.50 -10.95
CA LEU A 107 -2.26 2.84 -10.53
C LEU A 107 -1.49 3.55 -11.65
N GLU A 108 -0.73 2.83 -12.45
CA GLU A 108 -0.01 3.36 -13.60
C GLU A 108 -0.98 3.80 -14.72
N ASP A 109 -2.00 2.98 -14.99
CA ASP A 109 -3.07 3.32 -15.95
C ASP A 109 -3.87 4.55 -15.51
N ASP A 110 -4.03 4.74 -14.20
CA ASP A 110 -4.69 5.92 -13.63
C ASP A 110 -3.77 7.16 -13.56
N GLY A 111 -2.50 7.01 -13.91
CA GLY A 111 -1.54 8.11 -13.98
C GLY A 111 -0.90 8.51 -12.66
N LEU A 112 -1.11 7.77 -11.58
CA LEU A 112 -0.56 8.10 -10.26
C LEU A 112 0.85 7.57 -10.05
N VAL A 113 1.24 6.55 -10.78
CA VAL A 113 2.54 5.88 -10.69
C VAL A 113 3.11 5.72 -12.08
N GLN A 114 4.42 5.70 -12.21
CA GLN A 114 5.11 5.44 -13.47
C GLN A 114 6.27 4.48 -13.27
N THR A 115 6.63 3.77 -14.34
CA THR A 115 7.78 2.88 -14.34
C THR A 115 9.06 3.71 -14.58
N ALA A 116 10.01 3.59 -13.65
CA ALA A 116 11.37 4.09 -13.84
C ALA A 116 12.24 2.93 -14.32
N GLN A 117 12.76 3.01 -15.54
CA GLN A 117 13.50 1.92 -16.15
C GLN A 117 14.73 1.53 -15.32
N GLY A 118 14.80 0.26 -14.92
CA GLY A 118 15.91 -0.26 -14.12
C GLY A 118 15.84 0.07 -12.62
N GLU A 119 14.87 0.88 -12.18
CA GLU A 119 14.75 1.31 -10.78
C GLU A 119 13.46 0.83 -10.09
N GLY A 120 12.43 0.53 -10.85
CA GLY A 120 11.11 0.11 -10.35
C GLY A 120 10.03 1.15 -10.61
N ARG A 121 9.10 1.28 -9.67
CA ARG A 121 7.97 2.24 -9.76
C ARG A 121 8.23 3.46 -8.89
N ARG A 122 7.82 4.61 -9.39
CA ARG A 122 7.82 5.87 -8.64
C ARG A 122 6.52 6.63 -8.88
N THR A 123 6.18 7.55 -7.98
CA THR A 123 5.01 8.40 -8.17
C THR A 123 5.24 9.41 -9.30
N THR A 124 4.13 9.79 -9.94
CA THR A 124 4.12 10.92 -10.89
C THR A 124 3.87 12.22 -10.13
N ALA A 125 4.01 13.36 -10.81
CA ALA A 125 3.61 14.64 -10.23
C ALA A 125 2.13 14.65 -9.84
N ASP A 126 1.28 14.02 -10.64
CA ASP A 126 -0.16 13.89 -10.35
C ASP A 126 -0.40 12.98 -9.13
N GLY A 127 0.39 11.91 -9.00
CA GLY A 127 0.34 11.03 -7.83
C GLY A 127 0.72 11.74 -6.55
N ASP A 128 1.78 12.52 -6.57
CA ASP A 128 2.21 13.33 -5.42
C ASP A 128 1.15 14.39 -5.06
N ALA A 129 0.61 15.08 -6.05
CA ALA A 129 -0.45 16.05 -5.84
C ALA A 129 -1.71 15.42 -5.26
N PHE A 130 -2.07 14.24 -5.73
CA PHE A 130 -3.21 13.46 -5.20
C PHE A 130 -3.00 13.10 -3.73
N LEU A 131 -1.83 12.58 -3.38
CA LEU A 131 -1.49 12.24 -2.01
C LEU A 131 -1.51 13.44 -1.08
N ASP A 132 -0.96 14.56 -1.51
CA ASP A 132 -0.91 15.79 -0.71
C ASP A 132 -2.32 16.39 -0.54
N ALA A 133 -3.17 16.30 -1.55
CA ALA A 133 -4.56 16.74 -1.46
C ALA A 133 -5.35 15.92 -0.44
N VAL A 134 -5.18 14.59 -0.48
CA VAL A 134 -5.81 13.69 0.49
C VAL A 134 -5.28 13.96 1.91
N ALA A 135 -3.96 14.14 2.05
CA ALA A 135 -3.35 14.46 3.33
C ALA A 135 -3.88 15.78 3.91
N LYS A 136 -4.10 16.77 3.07
CA LYS A 136 -4.69 18.05 3.50
C LYS A 136 -6.11 17.86 4.03
N ASP A 137 -6.93 17.09 3.33
CA ASP A 137 -8.30 16.82 3.78
C ASP A 137 -8.31 16.05 5.11
N VAL A 138 -7.44 15.06 5.27
CA VAL A 138 -7.28 14.34 6.54
C VAL A 138 -6.82 15.28 7.65
N PHE A 139 -5.87 16.16 7.36
CA PHE A 139 -5.36 17.15 8.31
C PHE A 139 -6.48 18.08 8.80
N ASP A 140 -7.30 18.57 7.88
CA ASP A 140 -8.43 19.47 8.21
C ASP A 140 -9.49 18.74 9.06
N ASP A 141 -9.72 17.44 8.80
CA ASP A 141 -10.71 16.64 9.52
C ASP A 141 -10.26 16.25 10.93
N LEU A 142 -8.96 16.11 11.16
CA LEU A 142 -8.42 15.71 12.46
C LEU A 142 -8.57 16.77 13.56
N ASP A 143 -8.62 18.06 13.20
CA ASP A 143 -8.75 19.18 14.12
C ASP A 143 -7.84 19.04 15.36
N ASN A 144 -6.59 18.62 15.13
CA ASN A 144 -5.63 18.37 16.18
C ASN A 144 -4.71 19.58 16.38
N PRO A 145 -4.74 20.24 17.56
CA PRO A 145 -3.90 21.43 17.83
C PRO A 145 -2.39 21.20 17.64
N GLU A 146 -1.93 19.96 17.87
CA GLU A 146 -0.50 19.64 17.68
C GLU A 146 -0.08 19.68 16.21
N LEU A 147 -1.03 19.50 15.29
CA LEU A 147 -0.78 19.50 13.86
C LEU A 147 -0.92 20.91 13.24
N GLU A 148 -1.52 21.86 13.94
CA GLU A 148 -1.73 23.24 13.43
C GLU A 148 -0.44 23.90 12.95
N ARG A 149 0.70 23.54 13.54
CA ARG A 149 2.01 24.09 13.16
C ARG A 149 2.47 23.70 11.74
N TYR A 150 1.81 22.72 11.12
CA TYR A 150 2.10 22.28 9.75
C TYR A 150 1.15 22.86 8.70
N ALA A 151 0.13 23.58 9.13
CA ALA A 151 -0.90 24.16 8.27
C ALA A 151 -0.40 25.31 7.36
#